data_9ab8eaeebca9e0ee0b9eae836897bf65
#
_entry.id   9ab8eaeebca9e0ee0b9eae836897bf65
#
_cell.length_a   1.000
_cell.length_b   1.000
_cell.length_c   1.000
_cell.angle_alpha   90.00
_cell.angle_beta   90.00
_cell.angle_gamma   90.00
#
_symmetry.space_group_name_H-M   'P 1'
#
loop_
_entity.id
_entity.type
_entity.pdbx_description
1 polymer ?
#
loop_
_entity_poly.entity_id
_entity_poly.type
_entity_poly.pdbx_seq_one_letter_code
_entity_poly.pdbx_strand_id
1 'polypeptide(L)'
;MKKYTLFAYAALTISLSFSSCDLERYPLTNLSEENFWNDESNAELALTSLYRGGISNGLEYSVSDFWSYHGLLFMEHLTDNAFDRRGENNPFFQISSGKLVNTNTFVSNYWKSAYSRIGKCNRFLEGIQSASDSEVKNRMIAEARFLRATQYHYLASYFKDVPLVVKPLSGEEANSVTKTSQSEILKWCAQELKEAAENLPRFKDIPSGETGRACKQAALAFLGRTYMLQKDWANAASVYREIIEYGDNSIHPSYSELFWPGTGVGNKENIFYISYLENYFGCGMPQQGLSAKDGGWSLSNPTSGLFEAYEFTDGTPFSYDDPRYNPNNLGENRDPRLDYTLYYNGSIFMGTEYRMSPDYDASVKERVDYSSEASKTGFMWRKYYDENPISDLTSYSAVTPIIRYAEVLLSYLECLIEDGQAIDQNILDATINQVRRRADVNMPPITETDPTLLLNKVRNERRIELAYEGIRYWDLLRWGIAHEVLTGEIWGAPYPNSSLYSTSTKHIDPTGNCRWYVGRRDFRNPQDYTWPIPLSEQNINPNLRE
;
A
#
# COMPACT_ATOMS: atom_id res chain seq x y z
N MET A 1 74.35 -5.50 54.90
CA MET A 1 74.00 -5.09 53.48
C MET A 1 73.19 -6.10 52.71
N LYS A 2 73.07 -7.39 53.05
CA LYS A 2 72.30 -8.38 52.27
C LYS A 2 70.78 -8.44 52.52
N LYS A 3 70.24 -7.76 53.55
CA LYS A 3 68.79 -7.73 53.85
C LYS A 3 68.02 -6.61 53.14
N TYR A 4 68.66 -5.54 52.74
CA TYR A 4 68.01 -4.42 52.04
C TYR A 4 67.89 -4.59 50.52
N THR A 5 68.78 -5.38 49.91
CA THR A 5 68.74 -5.74 48.49
C THR A 5 67.60 -6.68 48.15
N LEU A 6 67.17 -7.55 49.05
CA LEU A 6 66.05 -8.46 48.84
C LEU A 6 64.69 -7.76 48.88
N PHE A 7 64.56 -6.69 49.69
CA PHE A 7 63.35 -5.85 49.75
C PHE A 7 63.21 -4.96 48.53
N ALA A 8 64.29 -4.48 47.94
CA ALA A 8 64.26 -3.65 46.72
C ALA A 8 63.86 -4.49 45.48
N TYR A 9 64.27 -5.74 45.37
CA TYR A 9 63.84 -6.64 44.31
C TYR A 9 62.39 -7.11 44.48
N ALA A 10 61.92 -7.32 45.70
CA ALA A 10 60.51 -7.69 45.98
C ALA A 10 59.58 -6.49 45.69
N ALA A 11 60.00 -5.25 45.98
CA ALA A 11 59.20 -4.05 45.68
C ALA A 11 59.18 -3.74 44.17
N LEU A 12 60.25 -4.04 43.39
CA LEU A 12 60.29 -3.83 41.94
C LEU A 12 59.49 -4.88 41.18
N THR A 13 59.40 -6.12 41.70
CA THR A 13 58.54 -7.19 41.09
C THR A 13 57.06 -6.99 41.40
N ILE A 14 56.70 -6.32 42.48
CA ILE A 14 55.28 -6.01 42.80
C ILE A 14 54.78 -4.81 42.02
N SER A 15 55.64 -3.88 41.62
CA SER A 15 55.22 -2.72 40.80
C SER A 15 55.06 -3.04 39.29
N LEU A 16 55.52 -4.19 38.80
CA LEU A 16 55.35 -4.63 37.42
C LEU A 16 54.10 -5.52 37.20
N SER A 17 53.37 -5.86 38.27
CA SER A 17 52.16 -6.71 38.22
C SER A 17 50.84 -5.93 38.17
N PHE A 18 50.86 -4.60 38.14
CA PHE A 18 49.64 -3.77 38.06
C PHE A 18 49.44 -3.04 36.75
N SER A 19 50.15 -3.35 35.69
CA SER A 19 49.72 -3.07 34.34
C SER A 19 48.86 -4.22 33.82
N SER A 20 47.71 -4.42 34.46
CA SER A 20 46.61 -5.15 33.85
C SER A 20 46.13 -4.29 32.69
N CYS A 21 46.52 -4.64 31.49
CA CYS A 21 45.70 -4.34 30.34
C CYS A 21 44.33 -4.96 30.63
N ASP A 22 43.32 -4.16 30.82
CA ASP A 22 41.94 -4.58 30.69
C ASP A 22 41.78 -5.06 29.22
N LEU A 23 42.14 -6.30 28.99
CA LEU A 23 41.69 -7.03 27.82
C LEU A 23 40.23 -7.37 28.12
N GLU A 24 39.34 -6.48 27.74
CA GLU A 24 37.92 -6.84 27.58
C GLU A 24 37.89 -7.99 26.58
N ARG A 25 37.96 -9.22 27.12
CA ARG A 25 37.75 -10.43 26.34
C ARG A 25 36.25 -10.61 26.17
N TYR A 26 35.72 -10.01 25.13
CA TYR A 26 34.40 -10.42 24.62
C TYR A 26 34.49 -11.88 24.20
N PRO A 27 33.58 -12.76 24.63
CA PRO A 27 33.55 -14.13 24.16
C PRO A 27 33.39 -14.12 22.64
N LEU A 28 34.34 -14.65 21.90
CA LEU A 28 34.31 -14.79 20.45
C LEU A 28 33.10 -15.61 19.92
N THR A 29 32.34 -16.22 20.83
CA THR A 29 31.17 -17.06 20.54
C THR A 29 29.83 -16.43 20.93
N ASN A 30 29.83 -15.28 21.62
CA ASN A 30 28.61 -14.54 21.91
C ASN A 30 28.57 -13.27 21.04
N LEU A 31 27.47 -13.10 20.31
CA LEU A 31 27.12 -11.86 19.60
C LEU A 31 27.00 -10.74 20.65
N SER A 32 28.06 -9.93 20.81
CA SER A 32 27.98 -8.65 21.52
C SER A 32 27.49 -7.58 20.56
N GLU A 33 26.85 -6.52 21.03
CA GLU A 33 26.42 -5.41 20.18
C GLU A 33 27.57 -4.86 19.32
N GLU A 34 28.77 -4.78 19.89
CA GLU A 34 29.97 -4.24 19.21
C GLU A 34 30.46 -5.15 18.08
N ASN A 35 30.40 -6.48 18.26
CA ASN A 35 30.79 -7.44 17.22
C ASN A 35 29.69 -7.67 16.17
N PHE A 36 28.43 -7.45 16.53
CA PHE A 36 27.30 -7.64 15.65
C PHE A 36 27.36 -6.70 14.43
N TRP A 37 27.56 -5.41 14.68
CA TRP A 37 27.52 -4.39 13.63
C TRP A 37 28.76 -4.35 12.74
N ASN A 38 29.89 -4.89 13.19
CA ASN A 38 31.13 -5.01 12.40
C ASN A 38 31.12 -6.18 11.42
N ASP A 39 30.15 -7.08 11.52
CA ASP A 39 29.91 -8.14 10.56
C ASP A 39 28.81 -7.70 9.58
N GLU A 40 29.20 -7.54 8.30
CA GLU A 40 28.29 -7.10 7.23
C GLU A 40 27.08 -8.03 7.07
N SER A 41 27.27 -9.35 7.24
CA SER A 41 26.17 -10.33 7.15
C SER A 41 25.14 -10.14 8.26
N ASN A 42 25.57 -9.82 9.48
CA ASN A 42 24.66 -9.53 10.59
C ASN A 42 23.91 -8.23 10.37
N ALA A 43 24.61 -7.18 9.89
CA ALA A 43 23.97 -5.91 9.54
C ALA A 43 22.94 -6.07 8.43
N GLU A 44 23.22 -6.89 7.40
CA GLU A 44 22.31 -7.22 6.31
C GLU A 44 21.06 -7.96 6.81
N LEU A 45 21.22 -8.94 7.72
CA LEU A 45 20.08 -9.63 8.35
C LEU A 45 19.20 -8.67 9.16
N ALA A 46 19.83 -7.77 9.91
CA ALA A 46 19.11 -6.75 10.68
C ALA A 46 18.33 -5.81 9.74
N LEU A 47 18.96 -5.34 8.66
CA LEU A 47 18.34 -4.51 7.63
C LEU A 47 17.14 -5.21 6.98
N THR A 48 17.31 -6.47 6.57
CA THR A 48 16.25 -7.27 5.95
C THR A 48 15.03 -7.38 6.88
N SER A 49 15.24 -7.45 8.20
CA SER A 49 14.15 -7.48 9.17
C SER A 49 13.29 -6.21 9.20
N LEU A 50 13.80 -5.07 8.70
CA LEU A 50 13.08 -3.79 8.65
C LEU A 50 12.01 -3.77 7.56
N TYR A 51 12.23 -4.51 6.46
CA TYR A 51 11.25 -4.64 5.37
C TYR A 51 10.01 -5.40 5.84
N ARG A 52 10.18 -6.30 6.79
CA ARG A 52 9.09 -7.11 7.31
C ARG A 52 8.29 -6.33 8.35
N GLY A 53 6.97 -6.25 8.18
CA GLY A 53 6.06 -5.63 9.14
C GLY A 53 6.05 -6.28 10.51
N GLY A 54 5.29 -5.75 11.44
CA GLY A 54 5.07 -6.33 12.76
C GLY A 54 4.26 -7.63 12.63
N ILE A 55 4.94 -8.78 12.58
CA ILE A 55 4.28 -10.08 12.49
C ILE A 55 4.01 -10.57 13.91
N SER A 56 2.75 -10.70 14.26
CA SER A 56 2.34 -11.57 15.35
C SER A 56 2.08 -12.97 14.81
N ASN A 57 2.80 -13.96 15.29
CA ASN A 57 2.54 -15.39 15.13
C ASN A 57 2.70 -16.00 13.72
N GLY A 58 3.45 -15.40 12.82
CA GLY A 58 3.84 -16.04 11.55
C GLY A 58 2.79 -16.00 10.43
N LEU A 59 1.61 -15.45 10.66
CA LEU A 59 0.54 -15.38 9.68
C LEU A 59 0.21 -13.92 9.38
N GLU A 60 0.55 -13.43 8.17
CA GLU A 60 0.35 -12.05 7.76
C GLU A 60 -1.11 -11.64 7.50
N TYR A 61 -2.02 -12.57 7.41
CA TYR A 61 -3.42 -12.28 7.06
C TYR A 61 -4.19 -11.49 8.14
N SER A 62 -3.59 -11.21 9.27
CA SER A 62 -4.21 -10.41 10.35
C SER A 62 -3.49 -9.09 10.62
N VAL A 63 -2.43 -8.75 9.89
CA VAL A 63 -1.62 -7.57 10.19
C VAL A 63 -2.05 -6.40 9.33
N SER A 64 -2.64 -5.39 9.96
CA SER A 64 -2.90 -4.09 9.35
C SER A 64 -1.59 -3.28 9.33
N ASP A 65 -0.76 -3.53 8.34
CA ASP A 65 0.47 -2.81 8.03
C ASP A 65 0.29 -2.13 6.68
N PHE A 66 0.83 -0.93 6.50
CA PHE A 66 0.72 -0.20 5.23
C PHE A 66 1.35 -0.94 4.04
N TRP A 67 2.20 -1.93 4.30
CA TRP A 67 2.88 -2.73 3.29
C TRP A 67 2.53 -4.23 3.32
N SER A 68 1.56 -4.66 4.08
CA SER A 68 1.03 -6.02 3.96
C SER A 68 -0.04 -6.09 2.86
N TYR A 69 -0.22 -7.27 2.24
CA TYR A 69 -1.34 -7.48 1.32
C TYR A 69 -2.67 -7.13 2.00
N HIS A 70 -2.83 -7.54 3.24
CA HIS A 70 -4.02 -7.25 4.03
C HIS A 70 -4.22 -5.75 4.25
N GLY A 71 -3.15 -5.03 4.63
CA GLY A 71 -3.20 -3.58 4.83
C GLY A 71 -3.55 -2.82 3.56
N LEU A 72 -2.87 -3.12 2.45
CA LEU A 72 -3.09 -2.44 1.17
C LEU A 72 -4.46 -2.73 0.57
N LEU A 73 -4.84 -4.00 0.48
CA LEU A 73 -6.11 -4.40 -0.12
C LEU A 73 -7.31 -3.90 0.69
N PHE A 74 -7.20 -3.95 2.02
CA PHE A 74 -8.29 -3.50 2.87
C PHE A 74 -8.41 -1.98 2.94
N MET A 75 -7.36 -1.21 2.57
CA MET A 75 -7.51 0.23 2.30
C MET A 75 -8.50 0.51 1.16
N GLU A 76 -8.67 -0.42 0.21
CA GLU A 76 -9.69 -0.31 -0.83
C GLU A 76 -11.12 -0.35 -0.27
N HIS A 77 -11.36 -1.08 0.82
CA HIS A 77 -12.67 -1.09 1.49
C HIS A 77 -13.06 0.26 2.12
N LEU A 78 -12.12 1.18 2.29
CA LEU A 78 -12.38 2.54 2.75
C LEU A 78 -12.89 3.47 1.64
N THR A 79 -12.96 2.97 0.41
CA THR A 79 -13.20 3.78 -0.79
C THR A 79 -14.54 3.46 -1.46
N ASP A 80 -14.84 4.19 -2.51
CA ASP A 80 -15.97 3.94 -3.41
C ASP A 80 -15.74 2.76 -4.36
N ASN A 81 -14.57 2.10 -4.28
CA ASN A 81 -14.22 0.96 -5.13
C ASN A 81 -14.66 -0.39 -4.55
N ALA A 82 -14.65 -0.54 -3.22
CA ALA A 82 -14.95 -1.83 -2.60
C ALA A 82 -15.73 -1.71 -1.29
N PHE A 83 -16.33 -2.83 -0.91
CA PHE A 83 -17.11 -3.02 0.31
C PHE A 83 -16.64 -4.28 1.04
N ASP A 84 -16.50 -4.21 2.35
CA ASP A 84 -16.21 -5.39 3.16
C ASP A 84 -17.49 -6.21 3.38
N ARG A 85 -17.50 -7.48 2.98
CA ARG A 85 -18.63 -8.40 3.14
C ARG A 85 -19.23 -8.43 4.55
N ARG A 86 -18.40 -8.22 5.58
CA ARG A 86 -18.83 -8.23 6.99
C ARG A 86 -19.77 -7.07 7.33
N GLY A 87 -19.91 -6.10 6.43
CA GLY A 87 -20.92 -5.05 6.49
C GLY A 87 -20.60 -3.89 7.42
N GLU A 88 -21.63 -3.11 7.75
CA GLU A 88 -21.52 -1.82 8.43
C GLU A 88 -20.93 -1.87 9.85
N ASN A 89 -20.95 -3.02 10.50
CA ASN A 89 -20.39 -3.21 11.83
C ASN A 89 -18.89 -3.54 11.81
N ASN A 90 -18.31 -3.72 10.62
CA ASN A 90 -16.89 -3.99 10.51
C ASN A 90 -16.07 -2.73 10.82
N PRO A 91 -15.00 -2.84 11.62
CA PRO A 91 -14.15 -1.69 11.94
C PRO A 91 -13.53 -0.99 10.73
N PHE A 92 -13.25 -1.69 9.61
CA PHE A 92 -12.82 -1.04 8.37
C PHE A 92 -13.90 -0.13 7.80
N PHE A 93 -15.13 -0.63 7.69
CA PHE A 93 -16.24 0.17 7.19
C PHE A 93 -16.45 1.44 8.04
N GLN A 94 -16.27 1.33 9.35
CA GLN A 94 -16.44 2.46 10.28
C GLN A 94 -15.49 3.62 9.98
N ILE A 95 -14.29 3.36 9.42
CA ILE A 95 -13.28 4.39 9.14
C ILE A 95 -13.78 5.42 8.13
N SER A 96 -14.55 4.98 7.13
CA SER A 96 -15.01 5.85 6.03
C SER A 96 -16.53 6.04 5.97
N SER A 97 -17.23 5.80 7.09
CA SER A 97 -18.71 5.80 7.13
C SER A 97 -19.31 6.71 8.19
N GLY A 98 -18.56 7.67 8.72
CA GLY A 98 -19.05 8.57 9.77
C GLY A 98 -19.07 7.97 11.18
N LYS A 99 -18.53 6.76 11.35
CA LYS A 99 -18.55 6.01 12.62
C LYS A 99 -17.15 5.84 13.24
N LEU A 100 -16.14 6.52 12.68
CA LEU A 100 -14.76 6.41 13.16
C LEU A 100 -14.63 6.96 14.59
N VAL A 101 -14.00 6.14 15.46
CA VAL A 101 -13.71 6.46 16.87
C VAL A 101 -12.29 6.00 17.23
N ASN A 102 -11.72 6.57 18.30
CA ASN A 102 -10.35 6.28 18.75
C ASN A 102 -10.14 4.87 19.33
N THR A 103 -11.19 4.06 19.47
CA THR A 103 -11.13 2.64 19.82
C THR A 103 -11.13 1.71 18.61
N ASN A 104 -11.11 2.25 17.38
CA ASN A 104 -11.09 1.44 16.17
C ASN A 104 -9.83 0.57 16.12
N THR A 105 -10.02 -0.75 16.01
CA THR A 105 -8.92 -1.72 16.11
C THR A 105 -7.97 -1.69 14.91
N PHE A 106 -8.46 -1.40 13.70
CA PHE A 106 -7.62 -1.32 12.51
C PHE A 106 -6.74 -0.06 12.53
N VAL A 107 -7.31 1.09 12.88
CA VAL A 107 -6.54 2.33 13.08
C VAL A 107 -5.45 2.13 14.12
N SER A 108 -5.78 1.46 15.25
CA SER A 108 -4.80 1.10 16.28
C SER A 108 -3.70 0.17 15.75
N ASN A 109 -4.03 -0.79 14.90
CA ASN A 109 -3.06 -1.71 14.33
C ASN A 109 -2.11 -1.02 13.34
N TYR A 110 -2.60 -0.14 12.46
CA TYR A 110 -1.75 0.67 11.58
C TYR A 110 -0.77 1.54 12.37
N TRP A 111 -1.26 2.21 13.41
CA TRP A 111 -0.40 2.98 14.32
C TRP A 111 0.73 2.14 14.93
N LYS A 112 0.37 1.03 15.55
CA LYS A 112 1.33 0.12 16.20
C LYS A 112 2.35 -0.46 15.21
N SER A 113 1.90 -0.88 14.04
CA SER A 113 2.77 -1.44 13.01
C SER A 113 3.78 -0.40 12.50
N ALA A 114 3.33 0.84 12.24
CA ALA A 114 4.19 1.92 11.80
C ALA A 114 5.25 2.27 12.86
N TYR A 115 4.85 2.49 14.11
CA TYR A 115 5.80 2.81 15.18
C TYR A 115 6.72 1.62 15.55
N SER A 116 6.27 0.38 15.38
CA SER A 116 7.14 -0.79 15.53
C SER A 116 8.26 -0.78 14.49
N ARG A 117 7.93 -0.51 13.21
CA ARG A 117 8.93 -0.40 12.13
C ARG A 117 9.85 0.80 12.34
N ILE A 118 9.33 1.95 12.72
CA ILE A 118 10.11 3.15 13.08
C ILE A 118 11.11 2.84 14.19
N GLY A 119 10.66 2.17 15.25
CA GLY A 119 11.53 1.78 16.37
C GLY A 119 12.65 0.82 15.95
N LYS A 120 12.37 -0.14 15.06
CA LYS A 120 13.39 -1.04 14.48
C LYS A 120 14.40 -0.24 13.63
N CYS A 121 13.92 0.68 12.77
CA CYS A 121 14.79 1.55 11.97
C CYS A 121 15.68 2.43 12.84
N ASN A 122 15.14 3.01 13.91
CA ASN A 122 15.92 3.84 14.82
C ASN A 122 17.05 3.06 15.50
N ARG A 123 16.77 1.83 16.00
CA ARG A 123 17.79 0.96 16.58
C ARG A 123 18.85 0.56 15.54
N PHE A 124 18.43 0.22 14.33
CA PHE A 124 19.35 -0.10 13.24
C PHE A 124 20.27 1.10 12.93
N LEU A 125 19.69 2.29 12.76
CA LEU A 125 20.44 3.52 12.44
C LEU A 125 21.40 3.94 13.55
N GLU A 126 21.09 3.67 14.81
CA GLU A 126 22.01 3.88 15.94
C GLU A 126 23.14 2.85 15.93
N GLY A 127 22.81 1.56 15.84
CA GLY A 127 23.77 0.47 15.94
C GLY A 127 24.77 0.44 14.79
N ILE A 128 24.33 0.68 13.54
CA ILE A 128 25.18 0.65 12.35
C ILE A 128 26.27 1.74 12.36
N GLN A 129 26.17 2.76 13.23
CA GLN A 129 27.20 3.79 13.32
C GLN A 129 28.55 3.23 13.76
N SER A 130 28.56 2.16 14.56
CA SER A 130 29.77 1.48 15.02
C SER A 130 30.51 0.70 13.92
N ALA A 131 29.84 0.36 12.81
CA ALA A 131 30.46 -0.30 11.67
C ALA A 131 31.44 0.63 10.93
N SER A 132 32.47 0.04 10.33
CA SER A 132 33.43 0.78 9.50
C SER A 132 32.75 1.46 8.30
N ASP A 133 33.23 2.62 7.92
CA ASP A 133 32.67 3.38 6.79
C ASP A 133 32.91 2.66 5.47
N SER A 134 31.85 2.49 4.70
CA SER A 134 31.86 1.84 3.39
C SER A 134 30.64 2.28 2.57
N GLU A 135 30.69 2.06 1.25
CA GLU A 135 29.53 2.28 0.38
C GLU A 135 28.36 1.37 0.76
N VAL A 136 28.64 0.14 1.21
CA VAL A 136 27.65 -0.81 1.68
C VAL A 136 26.94 -0.28 2.93
N LYS A 137 27.70 0.22 3.91
CA LYS A 137 27.11 0.88 5.12
C LYS A 137 26.22 2.07 4.73
N ASN A 138 26.69 2.93 3.81
CA ASN A 138 25.90 4.09 3.37
C ASN A 138 24.60 3.67 2.69
N ARG A 139 24.64 2.61 1.86
CA ARG A 139 23.44 2.02 1.27
C ARG A 139 22.48 1.49 2.34
N MET A 140 22.98 0.73 3.33
CA MET A 140 22.17 0.18 4.42
C MET A 140 21.49 1.28 5.25
N ILE A 141 22.21 2.37 5.53
CA ILE A 141 21.66 3.57 6.21
C ILE A 141 20.57 4.19 5.35
N ALA A 142 20.78 4.33 4.03
CA ALA A 142 19.81 4.90 3.12
C ALA A 142 18.53 4.06 3.04
N GLU A 143 18.64 2.73 3.00
CA GLU A 143 17.48 1.83 3.05
C GLU A 143 16.69 2.00 4.36
N ALA A 144 17.37 2.00 5.51
CA ALA A 144 16.72 2.18 6.81
C ALA A 144 16.03 3.56 6.95
N ARG A 145 16.65 4.62 6.43
CA ARG A 145 16.05 5.97 6.36
C ARG A 145 14.81 6.01 5.47
N PHE A 146 14.90 5.41 4.27
CA PHE A 146 13.76 5.26 3.37
C PHE A 146 12.60 4.54 4.06
N LEU A 147 12.85 3.38 4.67
CA LEU A 147 11.84 2.60 5.36
C LEU A 147 11.19 3.38 6.51
N ARG A 148 11.96 4.14 7.27
CA ARG A 148 11.46 4.99 8.36
C ARG A 148 10.63 6.16 7.86
N ALA A 149 11.13 6.89 6.86
CA ALA A 149 10.46 8.06 6.31
C ALA A 149 9.12 7.70 5.66
N THR A 150 9.01 6.55 4.99
CA THR A 150 7.75 6.10 4.41
C THR A 150 6.68 5.80 5.45
N GLN A 151 7.04 5.28 6.63
CA GLN A 151 6.07 5.10 7.72
C GLN A 151 5.55 6.45 8.23
N TYR A 152 6.42 7.44 8.36
CA TYR A 152 5.99 8.79 8.74
C TYR A 152 5.16 9.47 7.66
N HIS A 153 5.44 9.23 6.37
CA HIS A 153 4.58 9.68 5.28
C HIS A 153 3.14 9.16 5.46
N TYR A 154 2.95 7.86 5.74
CA TYR A 154 1.62 7.29 5.99
C TYR A 154 0.98 7.82 7.27
N LEU A 155 1.73 7.90 8.36
CA LEU A 155 1.21 8.48 9.61
C LEU A 155 0.75 9.92 9.41
N ALA A 156 1.56 10.76 8.75
CA ALA A 156 1.19 12.13 8.43
C ALA A 156 0.01 12.22 7.44
N SER A 157 -0.14 11.26 6.52
CA SER A 157 -1.27 11.23 5.59
C SER A 157 -2.60 11.00 6.30
N TYR A 158 -2.64 10.08 7.26
CA TYR A 158 -3.90 9.64 7.86
C TYR A 158 -4.15 10.22 9.26
N PHE A 159 -3.12 10.32 10.13
CA PHE A 159 -3.25 10.83 11.50
C PHE A 159 -2.91 12.31 11.63
N LYS A 160 -2.30 12.93 10.63
CA LYS A 160 -1.82 14.32 10.64
C LYS A 160 -0.69 14.52 11.64
N ASP A 161 -1.00 15.08 12.81
CA ASP A 161 -0.03 15.42 13.84
C ASP A 161 0.27 14.20 14.73
N VAL A 162 1.50 13.73 14.70
CA VAL A 162 1.96 12.54 15.44
C VAL A 162 3.34 12.76 16.06
N PRO A 163 3.76 11.96 17.04
CA PRO A 163 5.12 12.05 17.57
C PRO A 163 6.19 11.73 16.53
N LEU A 164 7.15 12.63 16.33
CA LEU A 164 8.32 12.40 15.47
C LEU A 164 9.48 11.83 16.31
N VAL A 165 9.64 10.52 16.30
CA VAL A 165 10.65 9.78 17.06
C VAL A 165 11.75 9.32 16.10
N VAL A 166 12.94 9.91 16.20
CA VAL A 166 14.06 9.69 15.27
C VAL A 166 15.26 8.97 15.88
N LYS A 167 15.16 8.56 17.15
CA LYS A 167 16.14 7.77 17.91
C LYS A 167 15.43 6.74 18.78
N PRO A 168 16.13 5.70 19.27
CA PRO A 168 15.57 4.84 20.31
C PRO A 168 15.22 5.65 21.56
N LEU A 169 14.12 5.32 22.20
CA LEU A 169 13.63 5.95 23.42
C LEU A 169 13.54 4.94 24.56
N SER A 170 13.80 5.39 25.78
CA SER A 170 13.41 4.67 27.00
C SER A 170 11.88 4.63 27.13
N GLY A 171 11.36 3.75 27.99
CA GLY A 171 9.91 3.69 28.24
C GLY A 171 9.35 4.99 28.82
N GLU A 172 10.10 5.71 29.65
CA GLU A 172 9.71 7.00 30.22
C GLU A 172 9.66 8.09 29.13
N GLU A 173 10.70 8.19 28.30
CA GLU A 173 10.71 9.12 27.15
C GLU A 173 9.56 8.84 26.20
N ALA A 174 9.32 7.56 25.84
CA ALA A 174 8.25 7.17 24.92
C ALA A 174 6.85 7.57 25.46
N ASN A 175 6.65 7.50 26.77
CA ASN A 175 5.39 7.84 27.42
C ASN A 175 5.20 9.36 27.63
N SER A 176 6.17 10.19 27.22
CA SER A 176 6.14 11.66 27.40
C SER A 176 6.28 12.44 26.09
N VAL A 177 6.42 11.77 24.95
CA VAL A 177 6.53 12.43 23.64
C VAL A 177 5.33 13.32 23.35
N THR A 178 5.55 14.40 22.62
CA THR A 178 4.50 15.31 22.13
C THR A 178 4.26 15.12 20.63
N LYS A 179 3.11 15.58 20.15
CA LYS A 179 2.81 15.62 18.72
C LYS A 179 3.68 16.65 18.01
N THR A 180 4.16 16.27 16.83
CA THR A 180 4.79 17.15 15.85
C THR A 180 3.77 17.42 14.74
N SER A 181 3.72 18.63 14.21
CA SER A 181 2.74 18.99 13.18
C SER A 181 2.95 18.20 11.88
N GLN A 182 1.86 17.92 11.16
CA GLN A 182 1.91 17.27 9.85
C GLN A 182 2.92 17.96 8.91
N SER A 183 2.91 19.29 8.87
CA SER A 183 3.80 20.07 8.00
C SER A 183 5.28 19.83 8.33
N GLU A 184 5.64 19.77 9.61
CA GLU A 184 7.01 19.51 10.05
C GLU A 184 7.42 18.07 9.75
N ILE A 185 6.53 17.09 9.97
CA ILE A 185 6.77 15.69 9.65
C ILE A 185 7.01 15.52 8.16
N LEU A 186 6.18 16.12 7.30
CA LEU A 186 6.32 16.02 5.86
C LEU A 186 7.60 16.67 5.34
N LYS A 187 8.02 17.81 5.92
CA LYS A 187 9.32 18.42 5.61
C LYS A 187 10.47 17.50 6.00
N TRP A 188 10.40 16.89 7.17
CA TRP A 188 11.39 15.92 7.62
C TRP A 188 11.40 14.68 6.71
N CYS A 189 10.24 14.13 6.34
CA CYS A 189 10.14 13.01 5.38
C CYS A 189 10.79 13.35 4.04
N ALA A 190 10.53 14.55 3.51
CA ALA A 190 11.12 14.99 2.24
C ALA A 190 12.65 15.03 2.31
N GLN A 191 13.21 15.53 3.41
CA GLN A 191 14.67 15.54 3.61
C GLN A 191 15.24 14.13 3.73
N GLU A 192 14.65 13.26 4.54
CA GLU A 192 15.08 11.86 4.70
C GLU A 192 15.04 11.09 3.39
N LEU A 193 13.98 11.24 2.60
CA LEU A 193 13.81 10.56 1.32
C LEU A 193 14.81 11.08 0.27
N LYS A 194 15.09 12.39 0.27
CA LYS A 194 16.10 12.98 -0.61
C LYS A 194 17.50 12.44 -0.30
N GLU A 195 17.90 12.46 0.97
CA GLU A 195 19.20 11.94 1.40
C GLU A 195 19.31 10.42 1.20
N ALA A 196 18.22 9.67 1.37
CA ALA A 196 18.20 8.26 1.04
C ALA A 196 18.43 8.03 -0.47
N ALA A 197 17.76 8.81 -1.33
CA ALA A 197 17.92 8.69 -2.78
C ALA A 197 19.36 8.93 -3.27
N GLU A 198 20.16 9.71 -2.54
CA GLU A 198 21.58 9.96 -2.89
C GLU A 198 22.43 8.69 -2.82
N ASN A 199 22.14 7.81 -1.84
CA ASN A 199 22.95 6.62 -1.54
C ASN A 199 22.29 5.30 -1.94
N LEU A 200 21.04 5.31 -2.40
CA LEU A 200 20.37 4.12 -2.92
C LEU A 200 20.80 3.84 -4.37
N PRO A 201 20.94 2.55 -4.76
CA PRO A 201 21.23 2.19 -6.14
C PRO A 201 20.06 2.60 -7.06
N ARG A 202 20.36 2.88 -8.33
CA ARG A 202 19.33 2.99 -9.35
C ARG A 202 18.65 1.64 -9.56
N PHE A 203 17.39 1.68 -10.00
CA PHE A 203 16.59 0.47 -10.23
C PHE A 203 17.34 -0.59 -11.07
N LYS A 204 18.00 -0.18 -12.15
CA LYS A 204 18.76 -1.08 -13.04
C LYS A 204 20.01 -1.69 -12.38
N ASP A 205 20.51 -1.07 -11.31
CA ASP A 205 21.76 -1.46 -10.63
C ASP A 205 21.48 -2.36 -9.41
N ILE A 206 20.20 -2.69 -9.14
CA ILE A 206 19.83 -3.63 -8.07
C ILE A 206 20.23 -5.05 -8.49
N PRO A 207 20.96 -5.81 -7.66
CA PRO A 207 21.28 -7.20 -7.93
C PRO A 207 20.00 -8.05 -8.11
N SER A 208 20.07 -9.05 -9.00
CA SER A 208 18.89 -9.89 -9.31
C SER A 208 18.29 -10.63 -8.10
N GLY A 209 19.10 -10.93 -7.08
CA GLY A 209 18.62 -11.51 -5.81
C GLY A 209 18.01 -10.53 -4.83
N GLU A 210 18.03 -9.23 -5.13
CA GLU A 210 17.56 -8.14 -4.25
C GLU A 210 16.42 -7.32 -4.88
N THR A 211 15.84 -7.79 -5.97
CA THR A 211 14.72 -7.11 -6.65
C THR A 211 13.55 -6.88 -5.69
N GLY A 212 12.97 -5.70 -5.75
CA GLY A 212 11.91 -5.27 -4.81
C GLY A 212 12.42 -4.53 -3.58
N ARG A 213 13.74 -4.49 -3.31
CA ARG A 213 14.32 -3.63 -2.25
C ARG A 213 14.25 -2.14 -2.64
N ALA A 214 14.48 -1.28 -1.65
CA ALA A 214 14.52 0.16 -1.84
C ALA A 214 15.59 0.54 -2.87
N CYS A 215 15.19 1.38 -3.82
CA CYS A 215 16.05 1.95 -4.84
C CYS A 215 15.84 3.46 -4.93
N LYS A 216 16.70 4.13 -5.68
CA LYS A 216 16.62 5.59 -5.89
C LYS A 216 15.24 6.00 -6.40
N GLN A 217 14.69 5.29 -7.38
CA GLN A 217 13.38 5.59 -7.95
C GLN A 217 12.25 5.40 -6.93
N ALA A 218 12.34 4.41 -6.03
CA ALA A 218 11.38 4.23 -4.95
C ALA A 218 11.41 5.40 -3.96
N ALA A 219 12.61 5.87 -3.58
CA ALA A 219 12.76 7.01 -2.69
C ALA A 219 12.24 8.31 -3.34
N LEU A 220 12.56 8.55 -4.61
CA LEU A 220 12.06 9.68 -5.38
C LEU A 220 10.53 9.64 -5.55
N ALA A 221 9.94 8.46 -5.77
CA ALA A 221 8.49 8.33 -5.89
C ALA A 221 7.76 8.64 -4.57
N PHE A 222 8.28 8.19 -3.42
CA PHE A 222 7.74 8.60 -2.12
C PHE A 222 8.00 10.07 -1.80
N LEU A 223 9.11 10.62 -2.25
CA LEU A 223 9.38 12.07 -2.17
C LEU A 223 8.33 12.85 -2.97
N GLY A 224 8.02 12.40 -4.20
CA GLY A 224 6.95 12.95 -5.03
C GLY A 224 5.59 12.88 -4.32
N ARG A 225 5.19 11.72 -3.76
CA ARG A 225 3.97 11.59 -2.96
C ARG A 225 3.96 12.56 -1.76
N THR A 226 5.11 12.76 -1.11
CA THR A 226 5.23 13.69 0.02
C THR A 226 5.03 15.13 -0.42
N TYR A 227 5.59 15.55 -1.54
CA TYR A 227 5.35 16.88 -2.12
C TYR A 227 3.90 17.05 -2.60
N MET A 228 3.29 16.03 -3.23
CA MET A 228 1.87 16.07 -3.60
C MET A 228 0.96 16.30 -2.39
N LEU A 229 1.26 15.67 -1.24
CA LEU A 229 0.50 15.87 -0.01
C LEU A 229 0.67 17.30 0.56
N GLN A 230 1.81 17.93 0.33
CA GLN A 230 2.07 19.34 0.66
C GLN A 230 1.51 20.31 -0.38
N LYS A 231 0.99 19.80 -1.51
CA LYS A 231 0.61 20.58 -2.71
C LYS A 231 1.79 21.37 -3.31
N ASP A 232 2.99 20.88 -3.12
CA ASP A 232 4.21 21.40 -3.74
C ASP A 232 4.40 20.73 -5.11
N TRP A 233 3.55 21.15 -6.05
CA TRP A 233 3.41 20.52 -7.35
C TRP A 233 4.66 20.60 -8.22
N ALA A 234 5.36 21.74 -8.17
CA ALA A 234 6.59 21.96 -8.93
C ALA A 234 7.70 20.98 -8.51
N ASN A 235 7.93 20.82 -7.20
CA ASN A 235 8.93 19.89 -6.68
C ASN A 235 8.49 18.43 -6.91
N ALA A 236 7.20 18.10 -6.77
CA ALA A 236 6.67 16.79 -7.08
C ALA A 236 6.89 16.44 -8.57
N ALA A 237 6.55 17.33 -9.49
CA ALA A 237 6.79 17.13 -10.92
C ALA A 237 8.28 16.94 -11.22
N SER A 238 9.16 17.71 -10.57
CA SER A 238 10.61 17.60 -10.78
C SER A 238 11.16 16.21 -10.44
N VAL A 239 10.77 15.63 -9.29
CA VAL A 239 11.26 14.30 -8.89
C VAL A 239 10.66 13.16 -9.70
N TYR A 240 9.38 13.26 -10.11
CA TYR A 240 8.80 12.28 -11.03
C TYR A 240 9.44 12.33 -12.41
N ARG A 241 9.73 13.53 -12.92
CA ARG A 241 10.47 13.71 -14.18
C ARG A 241 11.85 13.06 -14.10
N GLU A 242 12.58 13.22 -13.00
CA GLU A 242 13.89 12.58 -12.80
C GLU A 242 13.80 11.04 -12.93
N ILE A 243 12.76 10.41 -12.35
CA ILE A 243 12.52 8.96 -12.50
C ILE A 243 12.32 8.60 -13.98
N ILE A 244 11.53 9.39 -14.70
CA ILE A 244 11.23 9.16 -16.13
C ILE A 244 12.50 9.30 -16.98
N GLU A 245 13.28 10.34 -16.74
CA GLU A 245 14.53 10.63 -17.47
C GLU A 245 15.63 9.57 -17.26
N TYR A 246 15.61 8.84 -16.15
CA TYR A 246 16.53 7.70 -15.97
C TYR A 246 16.31 6.60 -17.02
N GLY A 247 15.11 6.40 -17.53
CA GLY A 247 14.79 5.40 -18.53
C GLY A 247 14.99 3.94 -18.08
N ASP A 248 15.10 3.71 -16.77
CA ASP A 248 15.29 2.35 -16.21
C ASP A 248 13.98 1.57 -16.18
N ASN A 249 12.86 2.27 -16.08
CA ASN A 249 11.52 1.74 -15.91
C ASN A 249 10.67 1.87 -17.19
N SER A 250 9.71 0.99 -17.36
CA SER A 250 8.78 1.02 -18.50
C SER A 250 7.47 0.31 -18.14
N ILE A 251 6.39 0.67 -18.84
CA ILE A 251 5.10 -0.04 -18.75
C ILE A 251 5.27 -1.49 -19.20
N HIS A 252 4.79 -2.43 -18.37
CA HIS A 252 4.74 -3.86 -18.70
C HIS A 252 3.66 -4.13 -19.77
N PRO A 253 3.88 -5.02 -20.73
CA PRO A 253 2.92 -5.27 -21.80
C PRO A 253 1.59 -5.87 -21.34
N SER A 254 1.58 -6.61 -20.22
CA SER A 254 0.36 -7.18 -19.64
C SER A 254 0.04 -6.56 -18.28
N TYR A 255 -1.21 -6.11 -18.12
CA TYR A 255 -1.71 -5.55 -16.86
C TYR A 255 -1.85 -6.63 -15.77
N SER A 256 -2.42 -7.77 -16.11
CA SER A 256 -2.67 -8.85 -15.14
C SER A 256 -1.39 -9.48 -14.63
N GLU A 257 -0.41 -9.69 -15.51
CA GLU A 257 0.86 -10.33 -15.16
C GLU A 257 1.75 -9.53 -14.21
N LEU A 258 1.50 -8.23 -14.03
CA LEU A 258 2.21 -7.39 -13.06
C LEU A 258 2.13 -7.93 -11.63
N PHE A 259 1.07 -8.64 -11.31
CA PHE A 259 0.72 -9.05 -9.95
C PHE A 259 0.97 -10.55 -9.70
N TRP A 260 1.29 -11.30 -10.77
CA TRP A 260 1.47 -12.75 -10.68
C TRP A 260 2.87 -13.13 -10.19
N PRO A 261 3.02 -14.27 -9.52
CA PRO A 261 4.29 -14.67 -8.91
C PRO A 261 5.45 -14.78 -9.91
N GLY A 262 5.16 -15.28 -11.12
CA GLY A 262 6.18 -15.58 -12.13
C GLY A 262 6.66 -14.37 -12.93
N THR A 263 5.83 -13.37 -13.11
CA THR A 263 6.05 -12.22 -13.99
C THR A 263 6.08 -10.88 -13.26
N GLY A 264 5.47 -10.83 -12.07
CA GLY A 264 5.44 -9.63 -11.23
C GLY A 264 6.79 -9.29 -10.59
N VAL A 265 7.65 -10.29 -10.34
CA VAL A 265 8.98 -10.09 -9.73
C VAL A 265 9.99 -9.63 -10.79
N GLY A 266 10.74 -8.57 -10.49
CA GLY A 266 11.87 -8.11 -11.30
C GLY A 266 11.51 -7.52 -12.66
N ASN A 267 10.22 -7.27 -12.96
CA ASN A 267 9.83 -6.53 -14.16
C ASN A 267 10.15 -5.03 -14.03
N LYS A 268 10.18 -4.32 -15.16
CA LYS A 268 10.58 -2.91 -15.18
C LYS A 268 9.49 -1.94 -14.71
N GLU A 269 8.26 -2.39 -14.49
CA GLU A 269 7.19 -1.53 -14.02
C GLU A 269 7.09 -1.52 -12.49
N ASN A 270 7.26 -2.67 -11.82
CA ASN A 270 7.21 -2.77 -10.37
C ASN A 270 8.49 -2.25 -9.74
N ILE A 271 8.51 -0.98 -9.30
CA ILE A 271 9.69 -0.29 -8.77
C ILE A 271 10.00 -0.71 -7.34
N PHE A 272 8.98 -0.76 -6.49
CA PHE A 272 9.08 -1.19 -5.09
C PHE A 272 7.84 -2.00 -4.75
N TYR A 273 8.04 -3.23 -4.25
CA TYR A 273 6.95 -4.18 -4.05
C TYR A 273 7.27 -5.19 -2.95
N ILE A 274 6.22 -5.84 -2.45
CA ILE A 274 6.33 -7.00 -1.57
C ILE A 274 6.09 -8.25 -2.41
N SER A 275 6.99 -9.22 -2.31
CA SER A 275 6.86 -10.52 -2.94
C SER A 275 6.52 -11.57 -1.86
N TYR A 276 5.42 -12.27 -2.07
CA TYR A 276 5.04 -13.44 -1.28
C TYR A 276 5.42 -14.69 -2.05
N LEU A 277 5.92 -15.68 -1.36
CA LEU A 277 6.38 -16.94 -1.95
C LEU A 277 5.79 -18.12 -1.16
N GLU A 278 4.97 -18.92 -1.82
CA GLU A 278 4.38 -20.14 -1.28
C GLU A 278 5.44 -21.03 -0.60
N ASN A 279 5.08 -21.64 0.51
CA ASN A 279 5.93 -22.50 1.34
C ASN A 279 7.10 -21.81 2.08
N TYR A 280 7.35 -20.53 1.84
CA TYR A 280 8.36 -19.72 2.56
C TYR A 280 7.71 -18.57 3.31
N PHE A 281 7.10 -17.68 2.58
CA PHE A 281 6.42 -16.49 3.08
C PHE A 281 5.20 -16.22 2.18
N GLY A 282 4.24 -17.13 2.20
CA GLY A 282 3.00 -17.02 1.45
C GLY A 282 2.01 -16.06 2.11
N CYS A 283 0.99 -15.67 1.35
CA CYS A 283 -0.09 -14.82 1.85
C CYS A 283 -1.45 -15.51 1.79
N GLY A 284 -2.34 -15.16 2.71
CA GLY A 284 -3.73 -15.63 2.77
C GLY A 284 -4.69 -14.82 1.89
N MET A 285 -4.20 -14.16 0.86
CA MET A 285 -5.00 -13.34 -0.05
C MET A 285 -6.14 -14.12 -0.70
N PRO A 286 -5.94 -15.34 -1.23
CA PRO A 286 -7.02 -16.12 -1.81
C PRO A 286 -8.11 -16.51 -0.81
N GLN A 287 -7.73 -16.88 0.41
CA GLN A 287 -8.71 -17.19 1.46
C GLN A 287 -9.63 -16.01 1.78
N GLN A 288 -9.09 -14.78 1.73
CA GLN A 288 -9.87 -13.59 2.02
C GLN A 288 -10.69 -13.11 0.82
N GLY A 289 -10.13 -13.19 -0.39
CA GLY A 289 -10.70 -12.58 -1.59
C GLY A 289 -11.58 -13.50 -2.43
N LEU A 290 -11.27 -14.80 -2.53
CA LEU A 290 -12.02 -15.72 -3.39
C LEU A 290 -13.43 -15.98 -2.87
N SER A 291 -14.28 -16.42 -3.78
CA SER A 291 -15.67 -16.82 -3.50
C SER A 291 -15.75 -17.98 -2.49
N ALA A 292 -16.81 -18.00 -1.70
CA ALA A 292 -17.14 -19.15 -0.84
C ALA A 292 -17.26 -20.48 -1.60
N LYS A 293 -17.60 -20.44 -2.90
CA LYS A 293 -17.57 -21.59 -3.80
C LYS A 293 -16.17 -22.20 -3.90
N ASP A 294 -15.15 -21.36 -3.91
CA ASP A 294 -13.74 -21.74 -4.05
C ASP A 294 -13.06 -21.95 -2.69
N GLY A 295 -13.81 -21.92 -1.60
CA GLY A 295 -13.31 -22.03 -0.23
C GLY A 295 -12.82 -20.73 0.39
N GLY A 296 -12.93 -19.61 -0.33
CA GLY A 296 -12.60 -18.28 0.16
C GLY A 296 -13.70 -17.67 1.04
N TRP A 297 -13.40 -16.51 1.60
CA TRP A 297 -14.31 -15.81 2.52
C TRP A 297 -15.09 -14.66 1.85
N SER A 298 -14.89 -14.40 0.58
CA SER A 298 -15.51 -13.28 -0.16
C SER A 298 -15.44 -11.93 0.58
N LEU A 299 -14.34 -11.61 1.28
CA LEU A 299 -14.30 -10.40 2.12
C LEU A 299 -14.26 -9.12 1.32
N SER A 300 -13.62 -9.12 0.14
CA SER A 300 -13.46 -7.93 -0.68
C SER A 300 -14.41 -7.95 -1.86
N ASN A 301 -15.40 -7.06 -1.82
CA ASN A 301 -16.45 -6.99 -2.82
C ASN A 301 -16.38 -5.64 -3.56
N PRO A 302 -15.97 -5.61 -4.83
CA PRO A 302 -16.04 -4.41 -5.66
C PRO A 302 -17.45 -3.84 -5.71
N THR A 303 -17.57 -2.52 -5.83
CA THR A 303 -18.86 -1.82 -5.92
C THR A 303 -19.22 -1.49 -7.37
N SER A 304 -20.47 -1.09 -7.62
CA SER A 304 -20.87 -0.51 -8.90
C SER A 304 -20.05 0.72 -9.24
N GLY A 305 -19.63 1.51 -8.24
CA GLY A 305 -18.82 2.69 -8.48
C GLY A 305 -17.48 2.38 -9.15
N LEU A 306 -16.82 1.27 -8.80
CA LEU A 306 -15.62 0.84 -9.52
C LEU A 306 -15.97 0.28 -10.91
N PHE A 307 -17.00 -0.54 -11.02
CA PHE A 307 -17.47 -1.09 -12.28
C PHE A 307 -17.81 0.01 -13.30
N GLU A 308 -18.50 1.06 -12.86
CA GLU A 308 -18.91 2.20 -13.68
C GLU A 308 -17.74 3.10 -14.09
N ALA A 309 -16.62 3.09 -13.37
CA ALA A 309 -15.43 3.89 -13.66
C ALA A 309 -14.68 3.44 -14.92
N TYR A 310 -14.79 2.16 -15.30
CA TYR A 310 -14.20 1.65 -16.54
C TYR A 310 -14.97 2.17 -17.75
N GLU A 311 -14.24 2.69 -18.72
CA GLU A 311 -14.79 3.28 -19.95
C GLU A 311 -15.28 2.20 -20.94
N PHE A 312 -15.98 2.61 -21.98
CA PHE A 312 -16.14 1.78 -23.18
C PHE A 312 -14.81 1.71 -23.97
N THR A 313 -14.66 0.68 -24.82
CA THR A 313 -13.44 0.45 -25.62
C THR A 313 -13.04 1.62 -26.53
N ASP A 314 -13.95 2.54 -26.83
CA ASP A 314 -13.67 3.75 -27.59
C ASP A 314 -13.23 4.94 -26.71
N GLY A 315 -13.08 4.74 -25.39
CA GLY A 315 -12.67 5.76 -24.43
C GLY A 315 -13.78 6.69 -23.97
N THR A 316 -15.04 6.41 -24.32
CA THR A 316 -16.18 7.17 -23.78
C THR A 316 -16.56 6.65 -22.37
N PRO A 317 -17.02 7.53 -21.46
CA PRO A 317 -17.48 7.11 -20.14
C PRO A 317 -18.62 6.10 -20.22
N PHE A 318 -18.67 5.18 -19.29
CA PHE A 318 -19.75 4.21 -19.17
C PHE A 318 -21.09 4.90 -18.85
N SER A 319 -22.16 4.39 -19.47
CA SER A 319 -23.55 4.73 -19.13
C SER A 319 -24.43 3.49 -19.30
N TYR A 320 -25.37 3.27 -18.39
CA TYR A 320 -26.39 2.24 -18.52
C TYR A 320 -27.37 2.50 -19.68
N ASP A 321 -27.52 3.77 -20.10
CA ASP A 321 -28.39 4.17 -21.22
C ASP A 321 -27.70 4.02 -22.59
N ASP A 322 -26.41 3.71 -22.61
CA ASP A 322 -25.66 3.51 -23.85
C ASP A 322 -26.05 2.17 -24.50
N PRO A 323 -26.35 2.13 -25.81
CA PRO A 323 -26.76 0.90 -26.50
C PRO A 323 -25.68 -0.19 -26.52
N ARG A 324 -24.43 0.12 -26.19
CA ARG A 324 -23.33 -0.85 -26.07
C ARG A 324 -23.36 -1.60 -24.74
N TYR A 325 -24.07 -1.08 -23.74
CA TYR A 325 -24.22 -1.78 -22.48
C TYR A 325 -25.04 -3.06 -22.64
N ASN A 326 -24.45 -4.19 -22.28
CA ASN A 326 -25.11 -5.49 -22.31
C ASN A 326 -25.27 -6.04 -20.87
N PRO A 327 -26.49 -6.04 -20.31
CA PRO A 327 -26.71 -6.55 -18.94
C PRO A 327 -26.47 -8.06 -18.76
N ASN A 328 -26.40 -8.80 -19.87
CA ASN A 328 -26.08 -10.24 -19.85
C ASN A 328 -24.57 -10.51 -20.02
N ASN A 329 -23.80 -9.51 -20.39
CA ASN A 329 -22.34 -9.58 -20.52
C ASN A 329 -21.72 -8.23 -20.13
N LEU A 330 -21.50 -8.04 -18.84
CA LEU A 330 -21.12 -6.74 -18.27
C LEU A 330 -19.74 -6.21 -18.75
N GLY A 331 -18.85 -7.10 -19.22
CA GLY A 331 -17.54 -6.75 -19.79
C GLY A 331 -17.54 -6.44 -21.28
N GLU A 332 -18.68 -6.63 -21.97
CA GLU A 332 -18.74 -6.41 -23.41
C GLU A 332 -18.54 -4.94 -23.76
N ASN A 333 -17.66 -4.68 -24.73
CA ASN A 333 -17.30 -3.33 -25.16
C ASN A 333 -16.68 -2.42 -24.08
N ARG A 334 -16.11 -2.98 -23.02
CA ARG A 334 -15.54 -2.24 -21.88
C ARG A 334 -14.01 -2.28 -21.92
N ASP A 335 -13.41 -1.34 -21.20
CA ASP A 335 -11.97 -1.34 -20.91
C ASP A 335 -11.54 -2.72 -20.40
N PRO A 336 -10.56 -3.39 -21.02
CA PRO A 336 -10.17 -4.75 -20.64
C PRO A 336 -9.72 -4.90 -19.17
N ARG A 337 -9.26 -3.82 -18.54
CA ARG A 337 -8.89 -3.82 -17.12
C ARG A 337 -10.06 -4.12 -16.19
N LEU A 338 -11.31 -3.92 -16.63
CA LEU A 338 -12.49 -4.37 -15.90
C LEU A 338 -12.41 -5.86 -15.60
N ASP A 339 -12.22 -6.69 -16.64
CA ASP A 339 -12.18 -8.15 -16.50
C ASP A 339 -10.89 -8.65 -15.83
N TYR A 340 -9.80 -7.88 -15.88
CA TYR A 340 -8.58 -8.19 -15.13
C TYR A 340 -8.68 -7.86 -13.63
N THR A 341 -9.59 -6.95 -13.26
CA THR A 341 -9.73 -6.49 -11.88
C THR A 341 -10.90 -7.18 -11.16
N LEU A 342 -11.99 -7.43 -11.85
CA LEU A 342 -13.24 -7.96 -11.30
C LEU A 342 -13.68 -9.25 -12.01
N TYR A 343 -14.46 -10.08 -11.31
CA TYR A 343 -15.33 -11.06 -11.93
C TYR A 343 -16.74 -10.97 -11.35
N TYR A 344 -17.73 -11.39 -12.12
CA TYR A 344 -19.14 -11.15 -11.87
C TYR A 344 -19.99 -12.25 -12.54
N ASN A 345 -21.30 -12.10 -12.50
CA ASN A 345 -22.23 -13.07 -13.12
C ASN A 345 -21.90 -13.32 -14.60
N GLY A 346 -21.66 -14.56 -14.96
CA GLY A 346 -21.28 -15.00 -16.31
C GLY A 346 -19.77 -14.96 -16.60
N SER A 347 -18.94 -14.38 -15.72
CA SER A 347 -17.48 -14.42 -15.90
C SER A 347 -16.93 -15.84 -15.83
N ILE A 348 -15.95 -16.13 -16.67
CA ILE A 348 -15.11 -17.34 -16.57
C ILE A 348 -13.82 -16.96 -15.85
N PHE A 349 -13.53 -17.62 -14.74
CA PHE A 349 -12.32 -17.43 -13.95
C PHE A 349 -11.86 -18.78 -13.38
N MET A 350 -10.56 -19.07 -13.42
CA MET A 350 -10.00 -20.38 -13.05
C MET A 350 -10.74 -21.57 -13.70
N GLY A 351 -11.10 -21.41 -14.99
CA GLY A 351 -11.80 -22.43 -15.77
C GLY A 351 -13.27 -22.68 -15.36
N THR A 352 -13.86 -21.83 -14.53
CA THR A 352 -15.23 -21.98 -14.02
C THR A 352 -16.07 -20.75 -14.33
N GLU A 353 -17.31 -20.94 -14.77
CA GLU A 353 -18.32 -19.89 -14.90
C GLU A 353 -18.94 -19.58 -13.53
N TYR A 354 -19.05 -18.27 -13.21
CA TYR A 354 -19.65 -17.79 -11.95
C TYR A 354 -21.09 -17.34 -12.13
N ARG A 355 -21.98 -17.84 -11.27
CA ARG A 355 -23.42 -17.63 -11.29
C ARG A 355 -23.88 -16.81 -10.09
N MET A 356 -23.72 -15.50 -10.18
CA MET A 356 -23.94 -14.57 -9.06
C MET A 356 -25.32 -13.94 -9.04
N SER A 357 -26.12 -14.09 -10.11
CA SER A 357 -27.48 -13.55 -10.14
C SER A 357 -28.34 -14.16 -9.03
N PRO A 358 -29.22 -13.36 -8.40
CA PRO A 358 -30.18 -13.85 -7.40
C PRO A 358 -31.25 -14.78 -7.98
N ASP A 359 -31.38 -14.87 -9.31
CA ASP A 359 -32.36 -15.74 -9.98
C ASP A 359 -31.93 -17.20 -10.14
N TYR A 360 -30.64 -17.50 -9.87
CA TYR A 360 -30.21 -18.92 -9.85
C TYR A 360 -30.81 -19.68 -8.66
N ASP A 361 -30.73 -21.01 -8.72
CA ASP A 361 -31.19 -21.87 -7.64
C ASP A 361 -30.55 -21.48 -6.29
N ALA A 362 -31.33 -21.61 -5.23
CA ALA A 362 -30.91 -21.24 -3.87
C ALA A 362 -29.70 -22.03 -3.35
N SER A 363 -29.31 -23.13 -3.97
CA SER A 363 -28.12 -23.93 -3.64
C SER A 363 -26.82 -23.40 -4.25
N VAL A 364 -26.88 -22.41 -5.17
CA VAL A 364 -25.72 -21.85 -5.84
C VAL A 364 -24.94 -20.96 -4.86
N LYS A 365 -23.75 -21.40 -4.47
CA LYS A 365 -22.96 -20.79 -3.38
C LYS A 365 -22.42 -19.39 -3.68
N GLU A 366 -22.15 -19.08 -4.94
CA GLU A 366 -21.67 -17.78 -5.39
C GLU A 366 -22.80 -16.76 -5.61
N ARG A 367 -24.05 -17.14 -5.50
CA ARG A 367 -25.21 -16.25 -5.64
C ARG A 367 -25.14 -15.11 -4.60
N VAL A 368 -25.42 -13.88 -5.02
CA VAL A 368 -25.24 -12.65 -4.22
C VAL A 368 -25.96 -12.66 -2.86
N ASP A 369 -27.05 -13.43 -2.73
CA ASP A 369 -27.85 -13.56 -1.51
C ASP A 369 -27.78 -14.95 -0.86
N TYR A 370 -26.87 -15.84 -1.32
CA TYR A 370 -26.78 -17.23 -0.85
C TYR A 370 -26.60 -17.35 0.67
N SER A 371 -25.64 -16.63 1.24
CA SER A 371 -25.31 -16.72 2.66
C SER A 371 -24.60 -15.45 3.16
N SER A 372 -24.24 -15.46 4.46
CA SER A 372 -23.37 -14.41 5.00
C SER A 372 -21.98 -14.38 4.37
N GLU A 373 -21.55 -15.46 3.73
CA GLU A 373 -20.23 -15.61 3.09
C GLU A 373 -20.25 -15.36 1.57
N ALA A 374 -21.39 -15.10 0.98
CA ALA A 374 -21.50 -14.68 -0.42
C ALA A 374 -21.06 -13.23 -0.62
N SER A 375 -20.72 -12.85 -1.86
CA SER A 375 -20.52 -11.45 -2.21
C SER A 375 -21.76 -10.62 -1.86
N LYS A 376 -21.55 -9.47 -1.23
CA LYS A 376 -22.65 -8.53 -0.94
C LYS A 376 -22.96 -7.59 -2.09
N THR A 377 -22.09 -7.54 -3.09
CA THR A 377 -22.23 -6.64 -4.23
C THR A 377 -22.57 -7.39 -5.53
N GLY A 378 -22.37 -8.71 -5.60
CA GLY A 378 -22.45 -9.47 -6.85
C GLY A 378 -21.25 -9.28 -7.77
N PHE A 379 -20.24 -8.55 -7.31
CA PHE A 379 -18.91 -8.49 -7.89
C PHE A 379 -17.92 -9.17 -6.96
N MET A 380 -16.87 -9.72 -7.54
CA MET A 380 -15.74 -10.31 -6.84
C MET A 380 -14.44 -9.75 -7.40
N TRP A 381 -13.41 -9.76 -6.58
CA TRP A 381 -12.10 -9.25 -6.91
C TRP A 381 -11.25 -10.34 -7.58
N ARG A 382 -10.63 -10.03 -8.76
CA ARG A 382 -9.82 -10.94 -9.58
C ARG A 382 -8.34 -10.58 -9.60
N LYS A 383 -8.02 -9.30 -9.54
CA LYS A 383 -6.63 -8.81 -9.60
C LYS A 383 -5.75 -9.55 -8.59
N TYR A 384 -4.50 -9.84 -8.93
CA TYR A 384 -3.50 -10.61 -8.21
C TYR A 384 -3.56 -12.14 -8.38
N TYR A 385 -4.66 -12.71 -8.83
CA TYR A 385 -4.74 -14.15 -9.06
C TYR A 385 -4.38 -14.47 -10.51
N ASP A 386 -3.54 -15.50 -10.70
CA ASP A 386 -3.40 -16.12 -12.01
C ASP A 386 -4.61 -17.03 -12.32
N GLU A 387 -4.66 -17.55 -13.53
CA GLU A 387 -5.79 -18.39 -13.97
C GLU A 387 -5.70 -19.83 -13.44
N ASN A 388 -4.67 -20.16 -12.66
CA ASN A 388 -4.47 -21.51 -12.16
C ASN A 388 -5.28 -21.77 -10.88
N PRO A 389 -5.80 -22.99 -10.70
CA PRO A 389 -6.42 -23.37 -9.43
C PRO A 389 -5.44 -23.26 -8.26
N ILE A 390 -5.87 -22.64 -7.18
CA ILE A 390 -5.06 -22.41 -5.97
C ILE A 390 -5.28 -23.58 -5.00
N SER A 391 -4.20 -24.30 -4.67
CA SER A 391 -4.27 -25.48 -3.80
C SER A 391 -4.27 -25.11 -2.31
N ASP A 392 -3.54 -24.06 -1.92
CA ASP A 392 -3.49 -23.55 -0.54
C ASP A 392 -3.88 -22.07 -0.51
N LEU A 393 -5.10 -21.81 -0.02
CA LEU A 393 -5.65 -20.46 0.07
C LEU A 393 -4.94 -19.59 1.14
N THR A 394 -4.16 -20.21 2.03
CA THR A 394 -3.49 -19.56 3.16
C THR A 394 -2.01 -19.25 2.88
N SER A 395 -1.44 -19.86 1.84
CA SER A 395 -0.02 -19.72 1.48
C SER A 395 0.15 -19.53 -0.02
N TYR A 396 -0.29 -18.39 -0.53
CA TYR A 396 -0.26 -18.04 -1.94
C TYR A 396 0.95 -17.15 -2.26
N SER A 397 1.54 -17.36 -3.43
CA SER A 397 2.56 -16.46 -3.99
C SER A 397 1.88 -15.30 -4.70
N ALA A 398 2.29 -14.07 -4.41
CA ALA A 398 1.78 -12.87 -5.06
C ALA A 398 2.81 -11.76 -5.06
N VAL A 399 2.69 -10.81 -5.97
CA VAL A 399 3.44 -9.55 -5.97
C VAL A 399 2.48 -8.40 -5.70
N THR A 400 2.77 -7.65 -4.64
CA THR A 400 1.98 -6.49 -4.22
C THR A 400 2.80 -5.23 -4.42
N PRO A 401 2.60 -4.49 -5.53
CA PRO A 401 3.31 -3.24 -5.76
C PRO A 401 2.97 -2.18 -4.71
N ILE A 402 3.98 -1.48 -4.25
CA ILE A 402 3.87 -0.26 -3.42
C ILE A 402 4.07 0.98 -4.29
N ILE A 403 5.02 0.89 -5.23
CA ILE A 403 5.29 1.89 -6.27
C ILE A 403 5.47 1.15 -7.58
N ARG A 404 4.77 1.59 -8.62
CA ARG A 404 5.01 1.13 -9.98
C ARG A 404 5.02 2.29 -10.99
N TYR A 405 5.61 2.06 -12.13
CA TYR A 405 5.91 3.12 -13.10
C TYR A 405 4.65 3.81 -13.66
N ALA A 406 3.53 3.08 -13.80
CA ALA A 406 2.26 3.70 -14.19
C ALA A 406 1.82 4.80 -13.21
N GLU A 407 2.00 4.59 -11.89
CA GLU A 407 1.71 5.63 -10.90
C GLU A 407 2.64 6.84 -11.07
N VAL A 408 3.94 6.62 -11.35
CA VAL A 408 4.90 7.70 -11.60
C VAL A 408 4.43 8.57 -12.77
N LEU A 409 4.04 7.95 -13.89
CA LEU A 409 3.57 8.67 -15.07
C LEU A 409 2.31 9.48 -14.81
N LEU A 410 1.32 8.86 -14.15
CA LEU A 410 0.04 9.52 -13.84
C LEU A 410 0.21 10.63 -12.79
N SER A 411 1.10 10.43 -11.80
CA SER A 411 1.41 11.45 -10.80
C SER A 411 2.17 12.63 -11.40
N TYR A 412 3.11 12.37 -12.31
CA TYR A 412 3.81 13.42 -13.04
C TYR A 412 2.83 14.32 -13.80
N LEU A 413 1.94 13.72 -14.59
CA LEU A 413 0.93 14.45 -15.33
C LEU A 413 0.00 15.25 -14.41
N GLU A 414 -0.48 14.64 -13.32
CA GLU A 414 -1.31 15.34 -12.34
C GLU A 414 -0.58 16.57 -11.78
N CYS A 415 0.69 16.42 -11.39
CA CYS A 415 1.48 17.53 -10.86
C CYS A 415 1.67 18.66 -11.87
N LEU A 416 1.90 18.36 -13.15
CA LEU A 416 2.01 19.39 -14.19
C LEU A 416 0.70 20.17 -14.35
N ILE A 417 -0.44 19.49 -14.34
CA ILE A 417 -1.76 20.15 -14.46
C ILE A 417 -2.02 21.03 -13.24
N GLU A 418 -1.80 20.52 -12.03
CA GLU A 418 -2.06 21.24 -10.78
C GLU A 418 -1.08 22.42 -10.58
N ASP A 419 0.14 22.35 -11.17
CA ASP A 419 1.12 23.44 -11.20
C ASP A 419 0.79 24.49 -12.29
N GLY A 420 -0.26 24.28 -13.07
CA GLY A 420 -0.68 25.20 -14.14
C GLY A 420 0.21 25.17 -15.37
N GLN A 421 0.97 24.10 -15.58
CA GLN A 421 1.80 23.92 -16.77
C GLN A 421 0.94 23.65 -18.00
N ALA A 422 1.37 24.16 -19.16
CA ALA A 422 0.72 23.85 -20.43
C ALA A 422 0.97 22.38 -20.81
N ILE A 423 -0.09 21.65 -21.07
CA ILE A 423 -0.03 20.24 -21.48
C ILE A 423 -0.25 20.15 -22.98
N ASP A 424 0.69 19.52 -23.67
CA ASP A 424 0.59 19.19 -25.09
C ASP A 424 0.46 17.68 -25.33
N GLN A 425 0.25 17.30 -26.58
CA GLN A 425 0.11 15.89 -26.96
C GLN A 425 1.37 15.06 -26.64
N ASN A 426 2.57 15.65 -26.70
CA ASN A 426 3.80 14.92 -26.41
C ASN A 426 3.86 14.53 -24.91
N ILE A 427 3.43 15.42 -24.02
CA ILE A 427 3.33 15.13 -22.59
C ILE A 427 2.28 14.03 -22.34
N LEU A 428 1.12 14.09 -22.99
CA LEU A 428 0.09 13.05 -22.89
C LEU A 428 0.62 11.70 -23.38
N ASP A 429 1.33 11.68 -24.51
CA ASP A 429 1.90 10.47 -25.09
C ASP A 429 3.07 9.90 -24.28
N ALA A 430 3.79 10.74 -23.56
CA ALA A 430 4.86 10.33 -22.65
C ALA A 430 4.35 9.88 -21.27
N THR A 431 3.08 10.10 -20.94
CA THR A 431 2.49 9.83 -19.62
C THR A 431 1.27 8.92 -19.72
N ILE A 432 0.06 9.47 -19.57
CA ILE A 432 -1.21 8.72 -19.51
C ILE A 432 -1.42 7.78 -20.71
N ASN A 433 -0.99 8.20 -21.91
CA ASN A 433 -1.13 7.39 -23.11
C ASN A 433 -0.19 6.18 -23.16
N GLN A 434 0.92 6.16 -22.40
CA GLN A 434 1.72 4.94 -22.24
C GLN A 434 0.95 3.89 -21.44
N VAL A 435 0.24 4.30 -20.39
CA VAL A 435 -0.59 3.42 -19.56
C VAL A 435 -1.73 2.82 -20.40
N ARG A 436 -2.45 3.67 -21.14
CA ARG A 436 -3.61 3.29 -21.97
C ARG A 436 -3.23 2.40 -23.15
N ARG A 437 -2.04 2.59 -23.72
CA ARG A 437 -1.53 1.78 -24.85
C ARG A 437 -0.87 0.47 -24.45
N ARG A 438 -0.93 0.08 -23.18
CA ARG A 438 -0.48 -1.26 -22.73
C ARG A 438 -1.08 -2.33 -23.66
N ALA A 439 -0.28 -3.34 -24.05
CA ALA A 439 -0.64 -4.21 -25.17
C ALA A 439 -1.94 -5.00 -24.97
N ASP A 440 -2.22 -5.43 -23.73
CA ASP A 440 -3.46 -6.15 -23.38
C ASP A 440 -4.61 -5.21 -22.96
N VAL A 441 -4.37 -3.90 -22.86
CA VAL A 441 -5.38 -2.87 -22.55
C VAL A 441 -5.84 -2.14 -23.79
N ASN A 442 -4.92 -1.59 -24.56
CA ASN A 442 -5.12 -0.96 -25.88
C ASN A 442 -6.29 0.03 -25.95
N MET A 443 -6.43 0.87 -24.93
CA MET A 443 -7.44 1.93 -24.91
C MET A 443 -7.01 3.13 -25.77
N PRO A 444 -7.96 3.88 -26.37
CA PRO A 444 -7.66 5.05 -27.17
C PRO A 444 -6.85 6.10 -26.40
N PRO A 445 -5.97 6.84 -27.09
CA PRO A 445 -5.19 7.89 -26.46
C PRO A 445 -6.08 9.05 -25.99
N ILE A 446 -5.72 9.66 -24.88
CA ILE A 446 -6.27 10.94 -24.44
C ILE A 446 -5.67 12.04 -25.32
N THR A 447 -6.51 12.94 -25.79
CA THR A 447 -6.14 14.14 -26.57
C THR A 447 -6.67 15.43 -25.93
N GLU A 448 -7.36 15.30 -24.79
CA GLU A 448 -7.88 16.44 -24.02
C GLU A 448 -6.73 17.25 -23.40
N THR A 449 -6.76 18.56 -23.58
CA THR A 449 -5.75 19.48 -23.03
C THR A 449 -6.34 20.58 -22.15
N ASP A 450 -7.69 20.68 -22.06
CA ASP A 450 -8.30 21.55 -21.05
C ASP A 450 -7.93 21.04 -19.64
N PRO A 451 -7.31 21.87 -18.80
CA PRO A 451 -6.78 21.41 -17.52
C PRO A 451 -7.83 20.76 -16.60
N THR A 452 -9.06 21.30 -16.57
CA THR A 452 -10.13 20.80 -15.70
C THR A 452 -10.65 19.45 -16.20
N LEU A 453 -10.89 19.33 -17.50
CA LEU A 453 -11.36 18.09 -18.10
C LEU A 453 -10.27 17.01 -18.06
N LEU A 454 -9.03 17.39 -18.36
CA LEU A 454 -7.89 16.48 -18.31
C LEU A 454 -7.63 15.96 -16.88
N LEU A 455 -7.70 16.82 -15.86
CA LEU A 455 -7.52 16.41 -14.47
C LEU A 455 -8.54 15.33 -14.06
N ASN A 456 -9.80 15.46 -14.49
CA ASN A 456 -10.83 14.45 -14.26
C ASN A 456 -10.48 13.12 -14.95
N LYS A 457 -9.97 13.16 -16.18
CA LYS A 457 -9.51 11.96 -16.90
C LYS A 457 -8.31 11.31 -16.20
N VAL A 458 -7.33 12.09 -15.74
CA VAL A 458 -6.18 11.58 -14.97
C VAL A 458 -6.63 10.92 -13.66
N ARG A 459 -7.53 11.56 -12.93
CA ARG A 459 -8.07 11.00 -11.68
C ARG A 459 -8.86 9.71 -11.90
N ASN A 460 -9.61 9.61 -13.01
CA ASN A 460 -10.28 8.35 -13.37
C ASN A 460 -9.29 7.28 -13.82
N GLU A 461 -8.29 7.63 -14.66
CA GLU A 461 -7.25 6.70 -15.07
C GLU A 461 -6.46 6.16 -13.86
N ARG A 462 -6.11 7.01 -12.89
CA ARG A 462 -5.52 6.58 -11.62
C ARG A 462 -6.42 5.60 -10.87
N ARG A 463 -7.73 5.88 -10.82
CA ARG A 463 -8.70 5.02 -10.13
C ARG A 463 -8.73 3.62 -10.71
N ILE A 464 -8.86 3.49 -12.03
CA ILE A 464 -9.01 2.19 -12.70
C ILE A 464 -7.68 1.44 -12.82
N GLU A 465 -6.58 2.15 -13.11
CA GLU A 465 -5.25 1.55 -13.22
C GLU A 465 -4.72 1.05 -11.88
N LEU A 466 -4.87 1.84 -10.81
CA LEU A 466 -4.34 1.56 -9.48
C LEU A 466 -5.38 0.94 -8.52
N ALA A 467 -6.52 0.46 -9.03
CA ALA A 467 -7.53 -0.21 -8.22
C ALA A 467 -6.92 -1.38 -7.43
N TYR A 468 -7.26 -1.50 -6.15
CA TYR A 468 -6.74 -2.52 -5.24
C TYR A 468 -5.23 -2.43 -4.92
N GLU A 469 -4.61 -1.25 -5.10
CA GLU A 469 -3.21 -1.02 -4.73
C GLU A 469 -3.06 -0.08 -3.51
N GLY A 470 -4.14 0.17 -2.78
CA GLY A 470 -4.15 0.99 -1.56
C GLY A 470 -4.01 2.49 -1.77
N ILE A 471 -4.16 2.97 -3.03
CA ILE A 471 -3.94 4.38 -3.40
C ILE A 471 -5.23 5.20 -3.36
N ARG A 472 -6.39 4.62 -3.72
CA ARG A 472 -7.64 5.37 -3.89
C ARG A 472 -8.04 6.16 -2.65
N TYR A 473 -7.93 5.59 -1.44
CA TYR A 473 -8.29 6.29 -0.21
C TYR A 473 -7.40 7.51 0.05
N TRP A 474 -6.08 7.36 -0.17
CA TRP A 474 -5.13 8.47 -0.08
C TRP A 474 -5.44 9.57 -1.10
N ASP A 475 -5.78 9.20 -2.35
CA ASP A 475 -6.17 10.14 -3.41
C ASP A 475 -7.43 10.93 -3.01
N LEU A 476 -8.48 10.26 -2.50
CA LEU A 476 -9.72 10.92 -2.06
C LEU A 476 -9.49 11.92 -0.94
N LEU A 477 -8.63 11.59 0.02
CA LEU A 477 -8.29 12.48 1.14
C LEU A 477 -7.49 13.70 0.67
N ARG A 478 -6.43 13.51 -0.13
CA ARG A 478 -5.58 14.62 -0.59
C ARG A 478 -6.26 15.54 -1.59
N TRP A 479 -7.19 15.02 -2.40
CA TRP A 479 -8.03 15.83 -3.27
C TRP A 479 -9.12 16.59 -2.51
N GLY A 480 -9.39 16.23 -1.27
CA GLY A 480 -10.41 16.85 -0.43
C GLY A 480 -11.85 16.51 -0.83
N ILE A 481 -12.07 15.42 -1.59
CA ILE A 481 -13.38 15.01 -2.12
C ILE A 481 -13.97 13.77 -1.44
N ALA A 482 -13.32 13.26 -0.40
CA ALA A 482 -13.77 12.04 0.28
C ALA A 482 -15.22 12.17 0.79
N HIS A 483 -15.61 13.32 1.31
CA HIS A 483 -16.98 13.57 1.82
C HIS A 483 -18.04 13.64 0.71
N GLU A 484 -17.66 13.95 -0.52
CA GLU A 484 -18.56 13.94 -1.68
C GLU A 484 -18.74 12.51 -2.20
N VAL A 485 -17.62 11.75 -2.28
CA VAL A 485 -17.58 10.43 -2.89
C VAL A 485 -18.02 9.31 -1.94
N LEU A 486 -17.70 9.45 -0.64
CA LEU A 486 -17.97 8.43 0.39
C LEU A 486 -19.24 8.76 1.20
N THR A 487 -20.23 9.38 0.57
CA THR A 487 -21.52 9.70 1.17
C THR A 487 -22.65 9.22 0.26
N GLY A 488 -23.62 8.54 0.84
CA GLY A 488 -24.77 8.00 0.12
C GLY A 488 -24.83 6.49 0.10
N GLU A 489 -25.67 5.96 -0.77
CA GLU A 489 -25.92 4.54 -0.89
C GLU A 489 -24.81 3.83 -1.67
N ILE A 490 -24.51 2.59 -1.27
CA ILE A 490 -23.54 1.72 -1.92
C ILE A 490 -24.30 0.69 -2.73
N TRP A 491 -23.93 0.60 -4.00
CA TRP A 491 -24.57 -0.29 -4.96
C TRP A 491 -23.59 -1.37 -5.46
N GLY A 492 -24.15 -2.53 -5.79
CA GLY A 492 -23.47 -3.66 -6.42
C GLY A 492 -23.86 -3.86 -7.87
N ALA A 493 -23.75 -5.10 -8.35
CA ALA A 493 -24.00 -5.47 -9.73
C ALA A 493 -25.44 -5.21 -10.16
N PRO A 494 -25.68 -4.84 -11.44
CA PRO A 494 -27.01 -4.68 -11.99
C PRO A 494 -27.63 -6.06 -12.34
N TYR A 495 -28.91 -6.23 -11.96
CA TYR A 495 -29.71 -7.42 -12.29
C TYR A 495 -31.07 -7.01 -12.87
N PRO A 496 -31.13 -6.35 -14.03
CA PRO A 496 -32.36 -5.73 -14.57
C PRO A 496 -33.48 -6.74 -14.87
N ASN A 497 -33.13 -7.99 -15.11
CA ASN A 497 -34.09 -9.06 -15.42
C ASN A 497 -34.50 -9.88 -14.20
N SER A 498 -34.02 -9.53 -13.00
CA SER A 498 -34.33 -10.30 -11.79
C SER A 498 -35.74 -10.08 -11.29
N SER A 499 -36.46 -11.15 -11.04
CA SER A 499 -37.80 -11.12 -10.44
C SER A 499 -37.77 -10.56 -9.00
N LEU A 500 -36.65 -10.62 -8.31
CA LEU A 500 -36.50 -10.10 -6.94
C LEU A 500 -36.57 -8.59 -6.87
N TYR A 501 -36.22 -7.87 -7.94
CA TYR A 501 -36.37 -6.41 -7.99
C TYR A 501 -37.82 -5.95 -7.97
N SER A 502 -38.73 -6.71 -8.61
CA SER A 502 -40.15 -6.38 -8.64
C SER A 502 -40.87 -6.56 -7.30
N THR A 503 -40.26 -7.31 -6.37
CA THR A 503 -40.85 -7.64 -5.06
C THR A 503 -40.14 -6.97 -3.88
N SER A 504 -38.97 -6.38 -4.08
CA SER A 504 -38.19 -5.70 -3.04
C SER A 504 -38.73 -4.30 -2.79
N THR A 505 -39.26 -4.05 -1.61
CA THR A 505 -39.60 -2.68 -1.13
C THR A 505 -38.41 -1.95 -0.52
N LYS A 506 -37.24 -2.61 -0.45
CA LYS A 506 -36.02 -2.03 0.12
C LYS A 506 -35.15 -1.46 -1.01
N HIS A 507 -34.96 -0.16 -0.99
CA HIS A 507 -33.97 0.57 -1.77
C HIS A 507 -34.10 0.36 -3.30
N ILE A 508 -35.06 1.04 -3.88
CA ILE A 508 -35.17 1.14 -5.34
C ILE A 508 -33.98 1.95 -5.83
N ASP A 509 -33.19 1.36 -6.74
CA ASP A 509 -32.08 2.06 -7.40
C ASP A 509 -32.63 3.28 -8.13
N PRO A 510 -32.18 4.51 -7.78
CA PRO A 510 -32.72 5.74 -8.35
C PRO A 510 -32.40 5.90 -9.85
N THR A 511 -31.41 5.15 -10.36
CA THR A 511 -31.08 5.15 -11.79
C THR A 511 -32.00 4.27 -12.64
N GLY A 512 -32.80 3.41 -12.01
CA GLY A 512 -33.65 2.44 -12.71
C GLY A 512 -32.90 1.21 -13.26
N ASN A 513 -31.58 1.09 -13.00
CA ASN A 513 -30.73 0.03 -13.56
C ASN A 513 -30.69 -1.24 -12.71
N CYS A 514 -31.51 -1.33 -11.69
CA CYS A 514 -31.65 -2.50 -10.83
C CYS A 514 -30.33 -2.95 -10.20
N ARG A 515 -29.50 -2.01 -9.77
CA ARG A 515 -28.28 -2.32 -9.02
C ARG A 515 -28.64 -2.90 -7.65
N TRP A 516 -27.84 -3.86 -7.23
CA TRP A 516 -28.05 -4.52 -5.93
C TRP A 516 -27.68 -3.60 -4.78
N TYR A 517 -28.60 -3.33 -3.85
CA TYR A 517 -28.32 -2.50 -2.69
C TYR A 517 -27.41 -3.21 -1.68
N VAL A 518 -26.40 -2.50 -1.19
CA VAL A 518 -25.37 -3.05 -0.29
C VAL A 518 -25.42 -2.40 1.09
N GLY A 519 -25.47 -1.10 1.15
CA GLY A 519 -25.43 -0.33 2.40
C GLY A 519 -25.33 1.17 2.15
N ARG A 520 -24.96 1.93 3.19
CA ARG A 520 -24.81 3.38 3.13
C ARG A 520 -23.54 3.86 3.84
N ARG A 521 -22.90 4.91 3.32
CA ARG A 521 -21.83 5.66 3.97
C ARG A 521 -22.26 7.10 4.21
N ASP A 522 -21.72 7.70 5.29
CA ASP A 522 -21.94 9.11 5.63
C ASP A 522 -20.62 9.71 6.17
N PHE A 523 -19.64 9.90 5.28
CA PHE A 523 -18.33 10.43 5.61
C PHE A 523 -18.43 11.87 6.13
N ARG A 524 -17.95 12.14 7.34
CA ARG A 524 -18.05 13.45 7.99
C ARG A 524 -16.91 14.38 7.58
N ASN A 525 -17.26 15.60 7.16
CA ASN A 525 -16.30 16.66 6.86
C ASN A 525 -16.34 17.72 7.99
N PRO A 526 -15.21 18.04 8.65
CA PRO A 526 -13.84 17.59 8.40
C PRO A 526 -13.40 16.33 9.18
N GLN A 527 -14.24 15.77 10.05
CA GLN A 527 -13.87 14.82 11.11
C GLN A 527 -13.16 13.55 10.58
N ASP A 528 -13.72 12.92 9.53
CA ASP A 528 -13.21 11.65 9.03
C ASP A 528 -11.97 11.79 8.09
N TYR A 529 -11.55 13.04 7.81
CA TYR A 529 -10.29 13.32 7.11
C TYR A 529 -9.04 13.08 7.97
N THR A 530 -9.22 12.78 9.25
CA THR A 530 -8.12 12.52 10.18
C THR A 530 -8.45 11.31 11.04
N TRP A 531 -7.55 10.33 11.05
CA TRP A 531 -7.69 9.20 11.96
C TRP A 531 -7.32 9.62 13.37
N PRO A 532 -8.13 9.27 14.37
CA PRO A 532 -7.83 9.59 15.76
C PRO A 532 -6.63 8.77 16.25
N ILE A 533 -5.81 9.36 17.11
CA ILE A 533 -4.78 8.61 17.84
C ILE A 533 -5.48 7.56 18.71
N PRO A 534 -4.99 6.30 18.74
CA PRO A 534 -5.65 5.24 19.50
C PRO A 534 -5.80 5.56 20.99
N LEU A 535 -6.96 5.25 21.56
CA LEU A 535 -7.26 5.53 22.98
C LEU A 535 -6.24 4.86 23.91
N SER A 536 -5.71 3.68 23.54
CA SER A 536 -4.65 3.01 24.31
C SER A 536 -3.41 3.87 24.47
N GLU A 537 -3.00 4.56 23.42
CA GLU A 537 -1.83 5.44 23.41
C GLU A 537 -2.09 6.72 24.23
N GLN A 538 -3.29 7.30 24.07
CA GLN A 538 -3.71 8.49 24.84
C GLN A 538 -3.81 8.23 26.35
N ASN A 539 -4.11 6.99 26.74
CA ASN A 539 -4.17 6.59 28.16
C ASN A 539 -2.77 6.43 28.78
N ILE A 540 -1.79 6.01 27.99
CA ILE A 540 -0.39 5.86 28.42
C ILE A 540 0.31 7.23 28.42
N ASN A 541 0.11 8.02 27.36
CA ASN A 541 0.72 9.33 27.19
C ASN A 541 -0.33 10.42 27.05
N PRO A 542 -0.63 11.19 28.12
CA PRO A 542 -1.64 12.25 28.08
C PRO A 542 -1.34 13.39 27.08
N ASN A 543 -0.09 13.58 26.65
CA ASN A 543 0.30 14.59 25.66
C ASN A 543 -0.25 14.28 24.27
N LEU A 544 -0.75 13.05 24.03
CA LEU A 544 -1.37 12.62 22.78
C LEU A 544 -2.88 12.87 22.72
N ARG A 545 -3.48 13.37 23.79
CA ARG A 545 -4.92 13.72 23.81
C ARG A 545 -5.17 14.94 22.92
N GLU A 546 -6.39 15.00 22.38
CA GLU A 546 -6.88 16.14 21.60
C GLU A 546 -7.23 17.32 22.52
#